data_7925ddbd01e7810ea4937ffdc5a7077c
#
_entry.id   7925ddbd01e7810ea4937ffdc5a7077c
#
_cell.length_a   1.000
_cell.length_b   1.000
_cell.length_c   1.000
_cell.angle_alpha   90.00
_cell.angle_beta   90.00
_cell.angle_gamma   90.00
#
_symmetry.space_group_name_H-M   'P 1'
#
loop_
_entity.id
_entity.type
_entity.pdbx_description
1 polymer ?
#
loop_
_entity_poly.entity_id
_entity_poly.type
_entity_poly.pdbx_seq_one_letter_code
_entity_poly.pdbx_strand_id
1 'polypeptide(L)'
;MMFDLHTLCLLLIFIAAGLVKGVTGMGLPTVAMGLLGLLMPPPAAAALLVLPSLLTNLWQLLAGPALAQIVRRLWLMMTGMIIGTLAGSSLLIHLNPRWSALALGAVLIAYAGYALRGPAVQVSARMEKRLSPLMGGLTGVITGATGVFVIPAVPWLQALGFRRDELVQALGLSFTLSTLALAAGLALHDGWHDDAWLLSALALLPALLGMWLGQRIRSRLSPQRFRQGFLLFLLALGIELIARGWLV
;
A
#
# COMPACT_ATOMS: atom_id res chain seq x y z
N MET A 1 -5.02 27.42 -18.78
CA MET A 1 -4.58 26.37 -17.87
C MET A 1 -3.94 25.29 -18.73
N MET A 2 -2.63 25.32 -18.92
CA MET A 2 -1.90 24.23 -19.58
C MET A 2 -1.80 23.11 -18.53
N PHE A 3 -2.48 21.99 -18.80
CA PHE A 3 -2.19 20.75 -18.05
C PHE A 3 -0.74 20.39 -18.37
N ASP A 4 0.12 20.64 -17.42
CA ASP A 4 1.52 20.28 -17.52
C ASP A 4 1.62 18.74 -17.65
N LEU A 5 2.56 18.24 -18.45
CA LEU A 5 2.79 16.81 -18.66
C LEU A 5 2.90 16.07 -17.31
N HIS A 6 3.48 16.73 -16.31
CA HIS A 6 3.58 16.20 -14.95
C HIS A 6 2.20 15.92 -14.33
N THR A 7 1.28 16.87 -14.41
CA THR A 7 -0.10 16.70 -13.91
C THR A 7 -0.82 15.55 -14.61
N LEU A 8 -0.65 15.43 -15.93
CA LEU A 8 -1.23 14.33 -16.69
C LEU A 8 -0.67 12.97 -16.22
N CYS A 9 0.64 12.87 -16.00
CA CYS A 9 1.27 11.66 -15.48
C CYS A 9 0.71 11.29 -14.10
N LEU A 10 0.55 12.26 -13.18
CA LEU A 10 -0.03 12.02 -11.86
C LEU A 10 -1.46 11.47 -11.96
N LEU A 11 -2.31 12.08 -12.79
CA LEU A 11 -3.69 11.61 -13.01
C LEU A 11 -3.71 10.16 -13.54
N LEU A 12 -2.88 9.83 -14.52
CA LEU A 12 -2.79 8.49 -15.09
C LEU A 12 -2.30 7.46 -14.08
N ILE A 13 -1.32 7.83 -13.23
CA ILE A 13 -0.82 6.97 -12.15
C ILE A 13 -1.94 6.63 -11.17
N PHE A 14 -2.73 7.63 -10.74
CA PHE A 14 -3.82 7.39 -9.79
C PHE A 14 -4.98 6.61 -10.42
N ILE A 15 -5.28 6.81 -11.72
CA ILE A 15 -6.25 5.98 -12.44
C ILE A 15 -5.76 4.52 -12.50
N ALA A 16 -4.49 4.30 -12.88
CA ALA A 16 -3.92 2.96 -12.96
C ALA A 16 -3.89 2.27 -11.57
N ALA A 17 -3.45 2.98 -10.53
CA ALA A 17 -3.43 2.47 -9.17
C ALA A 17 -4.83 2.15 -8.63
N GLY A 18 -5.79 3.02 -8.91
CA GLY A 18 -7.20 2.81 -8.59
C GLY A 18 -7.78 1.60 -9.33
N LEU A 19 -7.50 1.46 -10.62
CA LEU A 19 -7.94 0.32 -11.43
C LEU A 19 -7.43 -1.00 -10.86
N VAL A 20 -6.14 -1.09 -10.52
CA VAL A 20 -5.58 -2.27 -9.87
C VAL A 20 -6.31 -2.57 -8.56
N LYS A 21 -6.55 -1.56 -7.72
CA LYS A 21 -7.31 -1.74 -6.47
C LYS A 21 -8.74 -2.20 -6.73
N GLY A 22 -9.40 -1.67 -7.73
CA GLY A 22 -10.76 -2.06 -8.12
C GLY A 22 -10.87 -3.52 -8.54
N VAL A 23 -9.87 -4.04 -9.24
CA VAL A 23 -9.82 -5.44 -9.69
C VAL A 23 -9.42 -6.38 -8.54
N THR A 24 -8.37 -6.06 -7.78
CA THR A 24 -7.77 -6.97 -6.79
C THR A 24 -8.27 -6.77 -5.36
N GLY A 25 -8.86 -5.61 -5.05
CA GLY A 25 -9.19 -5.19 -3.68
C GLY A 25 -8.00 -4.60 -2.90
N MET A 26 -6.81 -4.52 -3.51
CA MET A 26 -5.58 -4.00 -2.89
C MET A 26 -4.67 -3.35 -3.94
N GLY A 27 -3.56 -2.75 -3.53
CA GLY A 27 -2.49 -2.35 -4.46
C GLY A 27 -2.48 -0.88 -4.87
N LEU A 28 -3.48 -0.06 -4.50
CA LEU A 28 -3.44 1.37 -4.83
C LEU A 28 -2.15 2.03 -4.31
N PRO A 29 -1.80 1.92 -3.02
CA PRO A 29 -0.57 2.52 -2.53
C PRO A 29 0.68 1.90 -3.15
N THR A 30 0.66 0.59 -3.38
CA THR A 30 1.82 -0.14 -3.92
C THR A 30 2.15 0.30 -5.34
N VAL A 31 1.14 0.41 -6.21
CA VAL A 31 1.31 0.89 -7.59
C VAL A 31 1.68 2.36 -7.62
N ALA A 32 0.96 3.17 -6.86
CA ALA A 32 1.19 4.61 -6.87
C ALA A 32 2.55 4.97 -6.27
N MET A 33 2.96 4.39 -5.12
CA MET A 33 4.31 4.60 -4.58
C MET A 33 5.40 4.19 -5.57
N GLY A 34 5.25 3.02 -6.20
CA GLY A 34 6.21 2.56 -7.19
C GLY A 34 6.35 3.51 -8.38
N LEU A 35 5.23 3.93 -8.99
CA LEU A 35 5.24 4.83 -10.14
C LEU A 35 5.63 6.27 -9.78
N LEU A 36 5.10 6.79 -8.65
CA LEU A 36 5.45 8.13 -8.17
C LEU A 36 6.93 8.21 -7.75
N GLY A 37 7.50 7.12 -7.20
CA GLY A 37 8.91 7.04 -6.85
C GLY A 37 9.86 7.18 -8.04
N LEU A 38 9.36 7.05 -9.29
CA LEU A 38 10.10 7.37 -10.51
C LEU A 38 10.08 8.87 -10.84
N LEU A 39 9.12 9.63 -10.31
CA LEU A 39 8.86 11.03 -10.67
C LEU A 39 9.20 12.02 -9.55
N MET A 40 9.15 11.59 -8.30
CA MET A 40 9.32 12.46 -7.14
C MET A 40 9.91 11.73 -5.93
N PRO A 41 10.45 12.48 -4.93
CA PRO A 41 10.96 11.88 -3.70
C PRO A 41 9.87 11.09 -2.95
N PRO A 42 10.23 9.97 -2.29
CA PRO A 42 9.27 9.10 -1.61
C PRO A 42 8.38 9.79 -0.56
N PRO A 43 8.85 10.78 0.25
CA PRO A 43 7.97 11.50 1.18
C PRO A 43 6.85 12.26 0.47
N ALA A 44 7.16 12.94 -0.64
CA ALA A 44 6.15 13.66 -1.43
C ALA A 44 5.14 12.70 -2.06
N ALA A 45 5.60 11.56 -2.60
CA ALA A 45 4.74 10.50 -3.11
C ALA A 45 3.82 9.94 -2.03
N ALA A 46 4.34 9.70 -0.82
CA ALA A 46 3.57 9.21 0.32
C ALA A 46 2.48 10.21 0.74
N ALA A 47 2.80 11.51 0.80
CA ALA A 47 1.85 12.56 1.14
C ALA A 47 0.67 12.63 0.14
N LEU A 48 0.95 12.53 -1.16
CA LEU A 48 -0.09 12.50 -2.20
C LEU A 48 -1.04 11.30 -2.07
N LEU A 49 -0.55 10.19 -1.51
CA LEU A 49 -1.31 8.95 -1.37
C LEU A 49 -2.26 8.93 -0.18
N VAL A 50 -2.08 9.82 0.81
CA VAL A 50 -2.81 9.74 2.08
C VAL A 50 -4.32 9.76 1.86
N LEU A 51 -4.88 10.79 1.20
CA LEU A 51 -6.34 10.89 1.04
C LEU A 51 -6.93 9.81 0.13
N PRO A 52 -6.38 9.52 -1.07
CA PRO A 52 -6.89 8.44 -1.91
C PRO A 52 -6.83 7.08 -1.22
N SER A 53 -5.74 6.79 -0.50
CA SER A 53 -5.61 5.53 0.23
C SER A 53 -6.57 5.47 1.41
N LEU A 54 -6.64 6.53 2.23
CA LEU A 54 -7.49 6.57 3.41
C LEU A 54 -8.96 6.35 3.05
N LEU A 55 -9.48 7.10 2.09
CA LEU A 55 -10.90 7.03 1.73
C LEU A 55 -11.27 5.69 1.09
N THR A 56 -10.42 5.19 0.19
CA THR A 56 -10.68 3.90 -0.46
C THR A 56 -10.50 2.71 0.49
N ASN A 57 -9.61 2.79 1.49
CA ASN A 57 -9.42 1.77 2.52
C ASN A 57 -10.51 1.82 3.57
N LEU A 58 -10.95 3.02 3.97
CA LEU A 58 -12.06 3.21 4.89
C LEU A 58 -13.36 2.67 4.30
N TRP A 59 -13.63 2.95 3.03
CA TRP A 59 -14.76 2.33 2.31
C TRP A 59 -14.70 0.80 2.39
N GLN A 60 -13.53 0.22 2.12
CA GLN A 60 -13.32 -1.23 2.16
C GLN A 60 -13.51 -1.81 3.57
N LEU A 61 -13.07 -1.08 4.60
CA LEU A 61 -13.24 -1.43 6.00
C LEU A 61 -14.72 -1.45 6.40
N LEU A 62 -15.48 -0.43 5.97
CA LEU A 62 -16.89 -0.26 6.38
C LEU A 62 -17.87 -1.13 5.57
N ALA A 63 -17.47 -1.57 4.37
CA ALA A 63 -18.33 -2.38 3.51
C ALA A 63 -18.46 -3.86 3.94
N GLY A 64 -17.65 -4.33 4.89
CA GLY A 64 -17.67 -5.73 5.34
C GLY A 64 -18.52 -5.96 6.59
N PRO A 65 -18.94 -7.21 6.83
CA PRO A 65 -19.92 -7.54 7.89
C PRO A 65 -19.29 -7.78 9.29
N ALA A 66 -17.96 -7.95 9.40
CA ALA A 66 -17.31 -8.53 10.58
C ALA A 66 -16.36 -7.58 11.33
N LEU A 67 -16.59 -6.25 11.24
CA LEU A 67 -15.66 -5.23 11.76
C LEU A 67 -15.23 -5.47 13.22
N ALA A 68 -16.19 -5.63 14.12
CA ALA A 68 -15.89 -5.80 15.54
C ALA A 68 -15.08 -7.08 15.84
N GLN A 69 -15.38 -8.17 15.13
CA GLN A 69 -14.67 -9.44 15.26
C GLN A 69 -13.23 -9.32 14.75
N ILE A 70 -13.03 -8.67 13.59
CA ILE A 70 -11.73 -8.46 12.99
C ILE A 70 -10.85 -7.55 13.87
N VAL A 71 -11.39 -6.44 14.37
CA VAL A 71 -10.69 -5.55 15.31
C VAL A 71 -10.26 -6.31 16.56
N ARG A 72 -11.18 -7.07 17.18
CA ARG A 72 -10.86 -7.86 18.37
C ARG A 72 -9.84 -8.96 18.13
N ARG A 73 -9.80 -9.55 16.92
CA ARG A 73 -8.84 -10.60 16.54
C ARG A 73 -7.46 -10.01 16.24
N LEU A 74 -7.40 -8.87 15.55
CA LEU A 74 -6.16 -8.32 15.00
C LEU A 74 -5.59 -7.14 15.79
N TRP A 75 -6.15 -6.75 16.93
CA TRP A 75 -5.74 -5.54 17.66
C TRP A 75 -4.24 -5.50 17.97
N LEU A 76 -3.64 -6.63 18.37
CA LEU A 76 -2.20 -6.71 18.63
C LEU A 76 -1.35 -6.46 17.37
N MET A 77 -1.80 -7.01 16.22
CA MET A 77 -1.16 -6.76 14.94
C MET A 77 -1.26 -5.28 14.57
N MET A 78 -2.44 -4.68 14.76
CA MET A 78 -2.68 -3.27 14.44
C MET A 78 -1.85 -2.33 15.32
N THR A 79 -1.76 -2.62 16.62
CA THR A 79 -0.90 -1.86 17.54
C THR A 79 0.57 -1.92 17.11
N GLY A 80 1.08 -3.13 16.81
CA GLY A 80 2.44 -3.30 16.30
C GLY A 80 2.66 -2.51 15.00
N MET A 81 1.67 -2.54 14.10
CA MET A 81 1.72 -1.82 12.83
C MET A 81 1.78 -0.30 13.02
N ILE A 82 0.97 0.26 13.89
CA ILE A 82 0.98 1.70 14.19
C ILE A 82 2.35 2.11 14.76
N ILE A 83 2.83 1.41 15.79
CA ILE A 83 4.13 1.69 16.41
C ILE A 83 5.25 1.58 15.38
N GLY A 84 5.27 0.49 14.61
CA GLY A 84 6.26 0.28 13.56
C GLY A 84 6.24 1.36 12.48
N THR A 85 5.05 1.80 12.04
CA THR A 85 4.92 2.84 11.03
C THR A 85 5.45 4.19 11.54
N LEU A 86 5.10 4.56 12.76
CA LEU A 86 5.61 5.80 13.38
C LEU A 86 7.13 5.75 13.55
N ALA A 87 7.68 4.63 14.03
CA ALA A 87 9.13 4.47 14.15
C ALA A 87 9.85 4.47 12.80
N GLY A 88 9.24 3.86 11.77
CA GLY A 88 9.82 3.78 10.42
C GLY A 88 9.69 5.07 9.62
N SER A 89 8.74 5.96 9.94
CA SER A 89 8.47 7.19 9.16
C SER A 89 9.64 8.17 9.15
N SER A 90 10.46 8.19 10.20
CA SER A 90 11.70 8.97 10.24
C SER A 90 12.67 8.54 9.13
N LEU A 91 12.70 7.24 8.79
CA LEU A 91 13.56 6.73 7.72
C LEU A 91 13.10 7.25 6.35
N LEU A 92 11.79 7.29 6.09
CA LEU A 92 11.26 7.80 4.82
C LEU A 92 11.69 9.25 4.56
N ILE A 93 11.73 10.06 5.61
CA ILE A 93 11.93 11.52 5.52
C ILE A 93 13.42 11.89 5.56
N HIS A 94 14.20 11.25 6.43
CA HIS A 94 15.58 11.63 6.68
C HIS A 94 16.61 10.80 5.89
N LEU A 95 16.22 9.63 5.34
CA LEU A 95 17.13 8.88 4.48
C LEU A 95 17.36 9.62 3.16
N ASN A 96 18.57 9.48 2.65
CA ASN A 96 18.88 9.90 1.28
C ASN A 96 17.85 9.24 0.32
N PRO A 97 17.25 9.99 -0.63
CA PRO A 97 16.27 9.50 -1.59
C PRO A 97 16.70 8.22 -2.31
N ARG A 98 17.98 8.04 -2.53
CA ARG A 98 18.57 6.82 -3.11
C ARG A 98 18.23 5.57 -2.26
N TRP A 99 18.48 5.62 -0.95
CA TRP A 99 18.20 4.49 -0.06
C TRP A 99 16.71 4.19 0.07
N SER A 100 15.88 5.24 0.07
CA SER A 100 14.43 5.08 0.07
C SER A 100 13.92 4.43 -1.23
N ALA A 101 14.46 4.80 -2.39
CA ALA A 101 14.14 4.18 -3.67
C ALA A 101 14.60 2.70 -3.73
N LEU A 102 15.81 2.40 -3.23
CA LEU A 102 16.31 1.03 -3.13
C LEU A 102 15.44 0.17 -2.19
N ALA A 103 15.06 0.71 -1.03
CA ALA A 103 14.17 0.03 -0.08
C ALA A 103 12.79 -0.23 -0.69
N LEU A 104 12.21 0.77 -1.36
CA LEU A 104 10.93 0.63 -2.06
C LEU A 104 11.03 -0.44 -3.16
N GLY A 105 12.06 -0.40 -4.01
CA GLY A 105 12.28 -1.39 -5.04
C GLY A 105 12.45 -2.81 -4.48
N ALA A 106 13.23 -2.97 -3.41
CA ALA A 106 13.41 -4.26 -2.73
C ALA A 106 12.10 -4.81 -2.16
N VAL A 107 11.26 -3.97 -1.56
CA VAL A 107 9.94 -4.35 -1.04
C VAL A 107 9.01 -4.80 -2.16
N LEU A 108 8.99 -4.10 -3.30
CA LEU A 108 8.17 -4.47 -4.45
C LEU A 108 8.61 -5.83 -5.04
N ILE A 109 9.92 -6.05 -5.19
CA ILE A 109 10.48 -7.34 -5.66
C ILE A 109 10.15 -8.46 -4.68
N ALA A 110 10.36 -8.24 -3.39
CA ALA A 110 10.09 -9.23 -2.35
C ALA A 110 8.60 -9.62 -2.34
N TYR A 111 7.70 -8.63 -2.43
CA TYR A 111 6.27 -8.88 -2.51
C TYR A 111 5.89 -9.65 -3.77
N ALA A 112 6.32 -9.18 -4.94
CA ALA A 112 6.00 -9.82 -6.20
C ALA A 112 6.56 -11.25 -6.25
N GLY A 113 7.82 -11.46 -5.85
CA GLY A 113 8.46 -12.77 -5.80
C GLY A 113 7.76 -13.75 -4.87
N TYR A 114 7.41 -13.31 -3.65
CA TYR A 114 6.62 -14.11 -2.72
C TYR A 114 5.23 -14.44 -3.29
N ALA A 115 4.50 -13.43 -3.78
CA ALA A 115 3.13 -13.61 -4.24
C ALA A 115 3.01 -14.42 -5.54
N LEU A 116 4.09 -14.50 -6.36
CA LEU A 116 4.17 -15.37 -7.53
C LEU A 116 4.43 -16.84 -7.17
N ARG A 117 5.22 -17.09 -6.12
CA ARG A 117 5.69 -18.43 -5.74
C ARG A 117 5.04 -18.96 -4.46
N GLY A 118 4.46 -18.06 -3.65
CA GLY A 118 4.05 -18.37 -2.30
C GLY A 118 3.02 -19.50 -2.22
N PRO A 119 3.29 -20.55 -1.44
CA PRO A 119 2.30 -21.56 -1.12
C PRO A 119 1.19 -20.95 -0.29
N ALA A 120 0.00 -21.55 -0.35
CA ALA A 120 -1.07 -21.24 0.60
C ALA A 120 -0.64 -21.75 2.00
N VAL A 121 -0.04 -20.88 2.78
CA VAL A 121 0.36 -21.19 4.17
C VAL A 121 -0.85 -20.98 5.07
N GLN A 122 -1.13 -21.93 5.95
CA GLN A 122 -2.12 -21.77 7.02
C GLN A 122 -1.41 -21.60 8.36
N VAL A 123 -1.85 -20.62 9.12
CA VAL A 123 -1.29 -20.28 10.43
C VAL A 123 -2.20 -20.82 11.53
N SER A 124 -1.63 -21.56 12.49
CA SER A 124 -2.38 -22.02 13.65
C SER A 124 -2.74 -20.86 14.60
N ALA A 125 -3.84 -20.99 15.36
CA ALA A 125 -4.28 -19.96 16.30
C ALA A 125 -3.23 -19.60 17.36
N ARG A 126 -2.34 -20.55 17.76
CA ARG A 126 -1.25 -20.30 18.69
C ARG A 126 -0.15 -19.42 18.05
N MET A 127 0.21 -19.72 16.80
CA MET A 127 1.17 -18.91 16.04
C MET A 127 0.62 -17.53 15.73
N GLU A 128 -0.67 -17.43 15.39
CA GLU A 128 -1.34 -16.15 15.15
C GLU A 128 -1.15 -15.20 16.34
N LYS A 129 -1.52 -15.64 17.55
CA LYS A 129 -1.39 -14.80 18.77
C LYS A 129 0.04 -14.34 19.04
N ARG A 130 1.05 -15.19 18.75
CA ARG A 130 2.46 -14.87 19.04
C ARG A 130 3.11 -14.00 17.98
N LEU A 131 2.80 -14.27 16.71
CA LEU A 131 3.50 -13.64 15.59
C LEU A 131 2.75 -12.43 15.02
N SER A 132 1.43 -12.28 15.25
CA SER A 132 0.69 -11.12 14.74
C SER A 132 1.27 -9.77 15.16
N PRO A 133 1.70 -9.53 16.42
CA PRO A 133 2.32 -8.26 16.78
C PRO A 133 3.64 -8.03 16.02
N LEU A 134 4.44 -9.06 15.83
CA LEU A 134 5.70 -8.99 15.09
C LEU A 134 5.43 -8.70 13.60
N MET A 135 4.47 -9.41 12.97
CA MET A 135 4.09 -9.17 11.59
C MET A 135 3.53 -7.76 11.40
N GLY A 136 2.74 -7.27 12.37
CA GLY A 136 2.30 -5.89 12.41
C GLY A 136 3.46 -4.91 12.50
N GLY A 137 4.35 -5.09 13.45
CA GLY A 137 5.54 -4.24 13.65
C GLY A 137 6.44 -4.18 12.42
N LEU A 138 6.77 -5.34 11.82
CA LEU A 138 7.56 -5.40 10.59
C LEU A 138 6.86 -4.70 9.42
N THR A 139 5.55 -4.94 9.24
CA THR A 139 4.77 -4.22 8.23
C THR A 139 4.81 -2.73 8.48
N GLY A 140 4.66 -2.32 9.74
CA GLY A 140 4.69 -0.92 10.11
C GLY A 140 6.02 -0.25 9.78
N VAL A 141 7.15 -0.85 10.17
CA VAL A 141 8.49 -0.30 9.87
C VAL A 141 8.70 -0.19 8.35
N ILE A 142 8.32 -1.22 7.59
CA ILE A 142 8.42 -1.20 6.12
C ILE A 142 7.51 -0.09 5.56
N THR A 143 6.28 0.02 6.05
CA THR A 143 5.35 1.08 5.66
C THR A 143 5.91 2.46 5.93
N GLY A 144 6.40 2.68 7.15
CA GLY A 144 7.01 3.95 7.55
C GLY A 144 8.22 4.32 6.69
N ALA A 145 9.04 3.34 6.30
CA ALA A 145 10.24 3.58 5.52
C ALA A 145 10.01 3.69 4.00
N THR A 146 8.91 3.14 3.46
CA THR A 146 8.70 3.02 2.00
C THR A 146 7.34 3.50 1.50
N GLY A 147 6.39 3.78 2.39
CA GLY A 147 5.00 4.08 2.03
C GLY A 147 4.20 2.88 1.51
N VAL A 148 4.74 1.65 1.58
CA VAL A 148 4.11 0.43 1.06
C VAL A 148 3.73 -0.52 2.20
N PHE A 149 2.46 -0.85 2.34
CA PHE A 149 1.91 -1.62 3.48
C PHE A 149 1.47 -3.05 3.16
N VAL A 150 2.05 -3.66 2.13
CA VAL A 150 1.62 -5.00 1.70
C VAL A 150 2.42 -6.13 2.34
N ILE A 151 3.69 -5.93 2.71
CA ILE A 151 4.54 -6.96 3.29
C ILE A 151 4.90 -6.62 4.74
N PRO A 152 4.84 -7.61 5.61
CA PRO A 152 4.32 -8.97 5.48
C PRO A 152 2.80 -9.08 5.70
N ALA A 153 2.06 -7.97 5.89
CA ALA A 153 0.64 -7.97 6.28
C ALA A 153 -0.26 -8.78 5.34
N VAL A 154 -0.16 -8.57 4.01
CA VAL A 154 -1.06 -9.24 3.07
C VAL A 154 -0.88 -10.76 3.10
N PRO A 155 0.35 -11.30 2.94
CA PRO A 155 0.58 -12.73 3.10
C PRO A 155 0.12 -13.29 4.45
N TRP A 156 0.37 -12.55 5.51
CA TRP A 156 -0.03 -12.97 6.86
C TRP A 156 -1.54 -13.06 7.00
N LEU A 157 -2.28 -12.01 6.62
CA LEU A 157 -3.74 -12.00 6.68
C LEU A 157 -4.37 -13.09 5.80
N GLN A 158 -3.78 -13.37 4.63
CA GLN A 158 -4.20 -14.47 3.76
C GLN A 158 -4.03 -15.84 4.43
N ALA A 159 -2.99 -16.00 5.25
CA ALA A 159 -2.68 -17.24 5.95
C ALA A 159 -3.57 -17.50 7.19
N LEU A 160 -4.32 -16.49 7.68
CA LEU A 160 -5.17 -16.59 8.87
C LEU A 160 -6.54 -17.26 8.62
N GLY A 161 -6.83 -17.67 7.39
CA GLY A 161 -8.05 -18.42 7.06
C GLY A 161 -9.34 -17.61 7.10
N PHE A 162 -9.28 -16.30 6.91
CA PHE A 162 -10.46 -15.45 6.76
C PHE A 162 -11.28 -15.86 5.53
N ARG A 163 -12.62 -15.76 5.62
CA ARG A 163 -13.47 -15.78 4.44
C ARG A 163 -13.16 -14.56 3.56
N ARG A 164 -13.52 -14.65 2.29
CA ARG A 164 -13.15 -13.62 1.30
C ARG A 164 -13.51 -12.20 1.74
N ASP A 165 -14.74 -11.99 2.22
CA ASP A 165 -15.21 -10.65 2.60
C ASP A 165 -14.57 -10.17 3.90
N GLU A 166 -14.32 -11.09 4.85
CA GLU A 166 -13.57 -10.81 6.07
C GLU A 166 -12.11 -10.45 5.78
N LEU A 167 -11.47 -11.14 4.83
CA LEU A 167 -10.10 -10.81 4.39
C LEU A 167 -10.04 -9.41 3.78
N VAL A 168 -11.00 -9.09 2.89
CA VAL A 168 -11.10 -7.75 2.28
C VAL A 168 -11.25 -6.67 3.36
N GLN A 169 -12.09 -6.93 4.36
CA GLN A 169 -12.31 -6.03 5.48
C GLN A 169 -11.08 -5.93 6.42
N ALA A 170 -10.39 -7.03 6.69
CA ALA A 170 -9.15 -7.05 7.47
C ALA A 170 -8.01 -6.28 6.77
N LEU A 171 -7.91 -6.40 5.45
CA LEU A 171 -7.00 -5.58 4.64
C LEU A 171 -7.40 -4.10 4.70
N GLY A 172 -8.69 -3.79 4.62
CA GLY A 172 -9.21 -2.42 4.79
C GLY A 172 -8.81 -1.82 6.14
N LEU A 173 -8.94 -2.58 7.23
CA LEU A 173 -8.52 -2.15 8.57
C LEU A 173 -7.01 -1.90 8.62
N SER A 174 -6.22 -2.86 8.18
CA SER A 174 -4.75 -2.76 8.18
C SER A 174 -4.28 -1.54 7.39
N PHE A 175 -4.80 -1.36 6.18
CA PHE A 175 -4.39 -0.26 5.31
C PHE A 175 -4.90 1.10 5.77
N THR A 176 -6.08 1.17 6.40
CA THR A 176 -6.58 2.40 7.01
C THR A 176 -5.66 2.85 8.15
N LEU A 177 -5.34 1.94 9.07
CA LEU A 177 -4.46 2.25 10.21
C LEU A 177 -3.03 2.56 9.75
N SER A 178 -2.49 1.83 8.78
CA SER A 178 -1.18 2.14 8.18
C SER A 178 -1.15 3.53 7.55
N THR A 179 -2.21 3.92 6.82
CA THR A 179 -2.30 5.23 6.20
C THR A 179 -2.40 6.34 7.23
N LEU A 180 -3.20 6.15 8.30
CA LEU A 180 -3.30 7.12 9.39
C LEU A 180 -1.98 7.26 10.16
N ALA A 181 -1.31 6.14 10.46
CA ALA A 181 -0.01 6.15 11.12
C ALA A 181 1.07 6.79 10.25
N LEU A 182 1.06 6.54 8.94
CA LEU A 182 1.98 7.16 7.99
C LEU A 182 1.73 8.67 7.88
N ALA A 183 0.46 9.10 7.81
CA ALA A 183 0.10 10.51 7.80
C ALA A 183 0.55 11.23 9.09
N ALA A 184 0.36 10.58 10.24
CA ALA A 184 0.87 11.09 11.52
C ALA A 184 2.40 11.14 11.55
N GLY A 185 3.08 10.12 11.02
CA GLY A 185 4.54 10.09 10.91
C GLY A 185 5.07 11.19 10.01
N LEU A 186 4.44 11.46 8.87
CA LEU A 186 4.78 12.59 7.99
C LEU A 186 4.59 13.93 8.72
N ALA A 187 3.51 14.07 9.49
CA ALA A 187 3.25 15.31 10.26
C ALA A 187 4.28 15.52 11.39
N LEU A 188 4.69 14.46 12.08
CA LEU A 188 5.67 14.55 13.18
C LEU A 188 7.09 14.90 12.72
N HIS A 189 7.41 14.67 11.46
CA HIS A 189 8.75 14.88 10.90
C HIS A 189 8.80 15.92 9.79
N ASP A 190 7.83 16.84 9.75
CA ASP A 190 7.73 17.92 8.74
C ASP A 190 7.75 17.42 7.28
N GLY A 191 7.24 16.20 7.06
CA GLY A 191 7.16 15.59 5.73
C GLY A 191 5.99 16.08 4.86
N TRP A 192 5.17 17.01 5.37
CA TRP A 192 4.09 17.67 4.63
C TRP A 192 4.58 18.96 4.00
N HIS A 193 4.30 19.14 2.71
CA HIS A 193 4.45 20.41 2.01
C HIS A 193 3.08 21.10 1.92
N ASP A 194 3.05 22.41 1.87
CA ASP A 194 1.81 23.21 1.94
C ASP A 194 0.75 22.80 0.92
N ASP A 195 1.17 22.44 -0.30
CA ASP A 195 0.28 22.01 -1.37
C ASP A 195 -0.10 20.52 -1.33
N ALA A 196 0.50 19.71 -0.45
CA ALA A 196 0.33 18.25 -0.47
C ALA A 196 -1.12 17.83 -0.23
N TRP A 197 -1.86 18.53 0.62
CA TRP A 197 -3.27 18.23 0.88
C TRP A 197 -4.15 18.47 -0.33
N LEU A 198 -3.93 19.59 -1.04
CA LEU A 198 -4.69 19.92 -2.23
C LEU A 198 -4.42 18.92 -3.36
N LEU A 199 -3.15 18.60 -3.59
CA LEU A 199 -2.75 17.62 -4.60
C LEU A 199 -3.26 16.21 -4.26
N SER A 200 -3.21 15.81 -2.98
CA SER A 200 -3.78 14.55 -2.51
C SER A 200 -5.31 14.49 -2.71
N ALA A 201 -6.01 15.61 -2.47
CA ALA A 201 -7.44 15.71 -2.73
C ALA A 201 -7.77 15.62 -4.22
N LEU A 202 -6.99 16.28 -5.08
CA LEU A 202 -7.13 16.18 -6.54
C LEU A 202 -6.85 14.77 -7.06
N ALA A 203 -5.90 14.06 -6.46
CA ALA A 203 -5.59 12.67 -6.79
C ALA A 203 -6.71 11.68 -6.43
N LEU A 204 -7.62 12.06 -5.54
CA LEU A 204 -8.75 11.22 -5.13
C LEU A 204 -9.70 10.90 -6.29
N LEU A 205 -10.07 11.90 -7.10
CA LEU A 205 -11.01 11.71 -8.20
C LEU A 205 -10.51 10.68 -9.23
N PRO A 206 -9.28 10.79 -9.79
CA PRO A 206 -8.76 9.78 -10.70
C PRO A 206 -8.58 8.41 -10.04
N ALA A 207 -8.22 8.35 -8.74
CA ALA A 207 -8.14 7.08 -8.03
C ALA A 207 -9.50 6.39 -7.90
N LEU A 208 -10.56 7.14 -7.57
CA LEU A 208 -11.93 6.62 -7.49
C LEU A 208 -12.46 6.20 -8.86
N LEU A 209 -12.19 6.99 -9.91
CA LEU A 209 -12.55 6.65 -11.29
C LEU A 209 -11.86 5.33 -11.70
N GLY A 210 -10.57 5.21 -11.46
CA GLY A 210 -9.82 3.98 -11.72
C GLY A 210 -10.41 2.80 -10.95
N MET A 211 -10.70 2.97 -9.66
CA MET A 211 -11.28 1.91 -8.82
C MET A 211 -12.66 1.47 -9.34
N TRP A 212 -13.52 2.40 -9.71
CA TRP A 212 -14.82 2.10 -10.31
C TRP A 212 -14.69 1.35 -11.64
N LEU A 213 -13.79 1.77 -12.52
CA LEU A 213 -13.48 1.06 -13.76
C LEU A 213 -12.97 -0.34 -13.48
N GLY A 214 -12.04 -0.49 -12.55
CA GLY A 214 -11.48 -1.78 -12.14
C GLY A 214 -12.56 -2.73 -11.62
N GLN A 215 -13.49 -2.25 -10.80
CA GLN A 215 -14.62 -3.05 -10.32
C GLN A 215 -15.53 -3.51 -11.46
N ARG A 216 -15.80 -2.64 -12.45
CA ARG A 216 -16.63 -2.98 -13.60
C ARG A 216 -16.01 -4.03 -14.53
N ILE A 217 -14.71 -3.93 -14.77
CA ILE A 217 -14.02 -4.88 -15.66
C ILE A 217 -13.61 -6.18 -14.96
N ARG A 218 -13.63 -6.20 -13.61
CA ARG A 218 -13.24 -7.36 -12.79
C ARG A 218 -13.98 -8.65 -13.20
N SER A 219 -15.28 -8.55 -13.52
CA SER A 219 -16.09 -9.71 -13.93
C SER A 219 -15.72 -10.26 -15.32
N ARG A 220 -15.03 -9.46 -16.15
CA ARG A 220 -14.60 -9.83 -17.51
C ARG A 220 -13.15 -10.29 -17.58
N LEU A 221 -12.39 -10.12 -16.50
CA LEU A 221 -10.97 -10.48 -16.44
C LEU A 221 -10.78 -11.81 -15.71
N SER A 222 -9.84 -12.61 -16.18
CA SER A 222 -9.35 -13.74 -15.40
C SER A 222 -8.59 -13.22 -14.17
N PRO A 223 -9.05 -13.49 -12.94
CA PRO A 223 -8.40 -12.98 -11.72
C PRO A 223 -6.93 -13.42 -11.61
N GLN A 224 -6.64 -14.64 -12.06
CA GLN A 224 -5.29 -15.21 -12.02
C GLN A 224 -4.35 -14.49 -12.99
N ARG A 225 -4.76 -14.31 -14.26
CA ARG A 225 -3.94 -13.62 -15.28
C ARG A 225 -3.70 -12.17 -14.91
N PHE A 226 -4.74 -11.47 -14.42
CA PHE A 226 -4.59 -10.10 -13.96
C PHE A 226 -3.62 -10.00 -12.79
N ARG A 227 -3.75 -10.88 -11.78
CA ARG A 227 -2.83 -10.93 -10.64
C ARG A 227 -1.39 -11.20 -11.09
N GLN A 228 -1.16 -12.14 -12.00
CA GLN A 228 0.16 -12.42 -12.52
C GLN A 228 0.76 -11.22 -13.26
N GLY A 229 0.01 -10.59 -14.16
CA GLY A 229 0.45 -9.38 -14.86
C GLY A 229 0.77 -8.24 -13.90
N PHE A 230 -0.06 -8.03 -12.89
CA PHE A 230 0.19 -7.05 -11.84
C PHE A 230 1.48 -7.33 -11.04
N LEU A 231 1.71 -8.58 -10.66
CA LEU A 231 2.93 -8.95 -9.91
C LEU A 231 4.19 -8.84 -10.77
N LEU A 232 4.12 -9.21 -12.05
CA LEU A 232 5.23 -9.00 -13.00
C LEU A 232 5.51 -7.52 -13.22
N PHE A 233 4.48 -6.68 -13.30
CA PHE A 233 4.62 -5.23 -13.36
C PHE A 233 5.34 -4.68 -12.11
N LEU A 234 4.94 -5.12 -10.90
CA LEU A 234 5.62 -4.71 -9.67
C LEU A 234 7.07 -5.17 -9.61
N LEU A 235 7.35 -6.37 -10.11
CA LEU A 235 8.71 -6.89 -10.19
C LEU A 235 9.58 -6.01 -11.11
N ALA A 236 9.09 -5.70 -12.31
CA ALA A 236 9.78 -4.83 -13.25
C ALA A 236 10.00 -3.41 -12.68
N LEU A 237 8.96 -2.86 -12.03
CA LEU A 237 9.03 -1.55 -11.38
C LEU A 237 10.05 -1.52 -10.23
N GLY A 238 10.09 -2.59 -9.43
CA GLY A 238 11.07 -2.72 -8.36
C GLY A 238 12.51 -2.81 -8.88
N ILE A 239 12.72 -3.54 -9.97
CA ILE A 239 14.04 -3.63 -10.65
C ILE A 239 14.44 -2.25 -11.17
N GLU A 240 13.54 -1.51 -11.81
CA GLU A 240 13.79 -0.16 -12.33
C GLU A 240 14.19 0.81 -11.22
N LEU A 241 13.47 0.79 -10.08
CA LEU A 241 13.78 1.65 -8.93
C LEU A 241 15.16 1.34 -8.35
N ILE A 242 15.55 0.07 -8.28
CA ILE A 242 16.88 -0.35 -7.82
C ILE A 242 17.94 0.10 -8.84
N ALA A 243 17.73 -0.16 -10.12
CA ALA A 243 18.67 0.22 -11.17
C ALA A 243 18.95 1.73 -11.17
N ARG A 244 17.89 2.57 -11.09
CA ARG A 244 18.05 4.03 -10.96
C ARG A 244 18.79 4.44 -9.69
N GLY A 245 18.47 3.80 -8.55
CA GLY A 245 19.15 4.07 -7.29
C GLY A 245 20.66 3.75 -7.33
N TRP A 246 21.13 2.89 -8.24
CA TRP A 246 22.54 2.60 -8.43
C TRP A 246 23.24 3.54 -9.43
N LEU A 247 22.49 4.15 -10.36
CA LEU A 247 23.02 5.02 -11.41
C LEU A 247 23.15 6.49 -10.98
N VAL A 248 22.52 6.86 -9.88
CA VAL A 248 22.58 8.19 -9.24
C VAL A 248 23.37 8.09 -7.94
#